data_263869f8b8c609226db4229ec4382dc4
#
_entry.id   263869f8b8c609226db4229ec4382dc4
#
_cell.length_a   1.000
_cell.length_b   1.000
_cell.length_c   1.000
_cell.angle_alpha   90.00
_cell.angle_beta   90.00
_cell.angle_gamma   90.00
#
_symmetry.space_group_name_H-M   'P 1'
#
loop_
_entity.id
_entity.type
_entity.pdbx_description
1 polymer ?
#
loop_
_entity_poly.entity_id
_entity_poly.type
_entity_poly.pdbx_seq_one_letter_code
_entity_poly.pdbx_strand_id
1 'polypeptide(L)'
;MGDKAELEFISWLRTQATPKDWVPVGPGDDTAVVNWPNDKPCLVTSDMLLEGSCFILAEAGAERIGRKAMNVNLSDIAAMAGIPRAALVSLALPRNGGKQLAQQLFNGLKQAADIFNTAIVGGDTNSWNGPLAISITLLGYPGPKGPILRSTAKPGDAILVTGHLGGSILGKHLDFIPRIAEAQLLSQLANLNSMIDISDGLALDLHRLCAESKCGATLFADQIPIADAAFQMKDDKTPLQHALGDGEDFELLFTLPAFEAQQLLKNQPFKGVRITKIGEITKDGLFIEEKGRKVPLEALGYTHQFD
;
A
#
# COMPACT_ATOMS: atom_id res chain seq x y z
N MET A 1 -1.23 -6.04 -38.79
CA MET A 1 0.06 -5.70 -38.10
C MET A 1 -0.08 -5.73 -36.56
N GLY A 2 -1.30 -5.65 -35.98
CA GLY A 2 -1.53 -5.68 -34.52
C GLY A 2 -1.16 -7.00 -33.83
N ASP A 3 -1.55 -8.12 -34.41
CA ASP A 3 -1.37 -9.46 -33.81
C ASP A 3 0.08 -9.85 -33.50
N LYS A 4 1.02 -9.35 -34.30
CA LYS A 4 2.43 -9.70 -34.13
C LYS A 4 3.08 -9.04 -32.91
N ALA A 5 2.72 -7.80 -32.60
CA ALA A 5 3.31 -7.05 -31.49
C ALA A 5 2.87 -7.61 -30.10
N GLU A 6 1.62 -8.02 -29.97
CA GLU A 6 1.09 -8.66 -28.78
C GLU A 6 1.76 -10.02 -28.54
N LEU A 7 1.78 -10.89 -29.54
CA LEU A 7 2.43 -12.20 -29.45
C LEU A 7 3.92 -12.11 -29.13
N GLU A 8 4.62 -11.12 -29.70
CA GLU A 8 6.02 -10.86 -29.37
C GLU A 8 6.19 -10.37 -27.93
N PHE A 9 5.28 -9.54 -27.43
CA PHE A 9 5.29 -9.10 -26.03
C PHE A 9 5.04 -10.26 -25.08
N ILE A 10 4.03 -11.09 -25.32
CA ILE A 10 3.75 -12.28 -24.51
C ILE A 10 4.93 -13.26 -24.53
N SER A 11 5.53 -13.48 -25.70
CA SER A 11 6.71 -14.33 -25.80
C SER A 11 7.89 -13.78 -24.99
N TRP A 12 8.11 -12.47 -25.05
CA TRP A 12 9.13 -11.81 -24.24
C TRP A 12 8.84 -11.92 -22.74
N LEU A 13 7.59 -11.70 -22.29
CA LEU A 13 7.17 -11.86 -20.87
C LEU A 13 7.55 -13.22 -20.31
N ARG A 14 7.31 -14.29 -21.08
CA ARG A 14 7.67 -15.66 -20.66
C ARG A 14 9.16 -15.82 -20.36
N THR A 15 10.02 -15.12 -21.11
CA THR A 15 11.48 -15.15 -20.89
C THR A 15 11.91 -14.32 -19.68
N GLN A 16 11.07 -13.38 -19.21
CA GLN A 16 11.35 -12.51 -18.07
C GLN A 16 10.84 -13.08 -16.74
N ALA A 17 9.94 -14.07 -16.78
CA ALA A 17 9.40 -14.68 -15.57
C ALA A 17 10.52 -15.26 -14.71
N THR A 18 10.59 -14.84 -13.44
CA THR A 18 11.53 -15.41 -12.47
C THR A 18 11.00 -16.76 -12.01
N PRO A 19 11.70 -17.88 -12.23
CA PRO A 19 11.27 -19.19 -11.75
C PRO A 19 11.08 -19.20 -10.23
N LYS A 20 10.00 -19.82 -9.77
CA LYS A 20 9.69 -20.01 -8.36
C LYS A 20 9.26 -21.47 -8.13
N ASP A 21 9.78 -22.13 -7.11
CA ASP A 21 9.47 -23.54 -6.80
C ASP A 21 7.97 -23.77 -6.55
N TRP A 22 7.25 -22.73 -6.14
CA TRP A 22 5.80 -22.80 -5.92
C TRP A 22 4.94 -22.42 -7.12
N VAL A 23 5.55 -22.14 -8.28
CA VAL A 23 4.84 -21.86 -9.54
C VAL A 23 5.23 -22.91 -10.55
N PRO A 24 4.66 -24.14 -10.49
CA PRO A 24 4.97 -25.19 -11.45
C PRO A 24 4.55 -24.87 -12.89
N VAL A 25 3.51 -24.04 -13.05
CA VAL A 25 3.08 -23.52 -14.36
C VAL A 25 2.92 -22.00 -14.24
N GLY A 26 3.78 -21.26 -14.92
CA GLY A 26 3.75 -19.80 -14.99
C GLY A 26 3.07 -19.28 -16.26
N PRO A 27 3.39 -18.07 -16.73
CA PRO A 27 2.83 -17.49 -17.94
C PRO A 27 3.12 -18.37 -19.15
N GLY A 28 2.09 -18.78 -19.89
CA GLY A 28 2.28 -19.57 -21.11
C GLY A 28 1.27 -20.68 -21.36
N ASP A 29 0.50 -21.03 -20.37
CA ASP A 29 -0.67 -21.90 -20.49
C ASP A 29 -1.93 -21.07 -20.27
N ASP A 30 -3.13 -21.68 -20.39
CA ASP A 30 -4.42 -20.98 -20.18
C ASP A 30 -4.55 -20.45 -18.75
N THR A 31 -3.95 -21.13 -17.78
CA THR A 31 -3.90 -20.72 -16.38
C THR A 31 -2.53 -21.00 -15.76
N ALA A 32 -2.11 -20.15 -14.80
CA ALA A 32 -0.99 -20.49 -13.95
C ALA A 32 -1.38 -21.50 -12.87
N VAL A 33 -0.42 -22.34 -12.47
CA VAL A 33 -0.56 -23.21 -11.29
C VAL A 33 0.33 -22.68 -10.19
N VAL A 34 -0.27 -22.38 -9.04
CA VAL A 34 0.42 -21.86 -7.86
C VAL A 34 0.22 -22.82 -6.69
N ASN A 35 1.29 -23.41 -6.20
CA ASN A 35 1.26 -24.22 -5.00
C ASN A 35 1.05 -23.32 -3.77
N TRP A 36 -0.04 -23.55 -3.05
CA TRP A 36 -0.41 -22.79 -1.86
C TRP A 36 0.07 -23.48 -0.59
N PRO A 37 0.53 -22.76 0.44
CA PRO A 37 0.87 -23.38 1.71
C PRO A 37 -0.35 -24.08 2.33
N ASN A 38 -0.18 -25.33 2.78
CA ASN A 38 -1.25 -26.09 3.40
C ASN A 38 -1.82 -25.34 4.62
N ASP A 39 -3.16 -25.39 4.76
CA ASP A 39 -3.91 -24.83 5.90
C ASP A 39 -3.78 -23.29 6.09
N LYS A 40 -3.31 -22.56 5.10
CA LYS A 40 -3.27 -21.10 5.13
C LYS A 40 -4.42 -20.52 4.31
N PRO A 41 -5.22 -19.57 4.86
CA PRO A 41 -6.17 -18.81 4.08
C PRO A 41 -5.44 -17.94 3.04
N CYS A 42 -6.12 -17.64 1.93
CA CYS A 42 -5.62 -16.73 0.92
C CYS A 42 -5.99 -15.29 1.29
N LEU A 43 -5.00 -14.40 1.32
CA LEU A 43 -5.22 -12.97 1.29
C LEU A 43 -5.28 -12.55 -0.18
N VAL A 44 -6.28 -11.76 -0.53
CA VAL A 44 -6.50 -11.28 -1.91
C VAL A 44 -6.75 -9.79 -1.86
N THR A 45 -6.01 -9.03 -2.65
CA THR A 45 -6.28 -7.61 -2.89
C THR A 45 -6.23 -7.30 -4.37
N SER A 46 -6.83 -6.19 -4.79
CA SER A 46 -6.78 -5.72 -6.16
C SER A 46 -6.92 -4.21 -6.23
N ASP A 47 -5.94 -3.57 -6.88
CA ASP A 47 -5.96 -2.14 -7.15
C ASP A 47 -5.94 -1.85 -8.64
N MET A 48 -6.50 -0.69 -8.99
CA MET A 48 -6.47 -0.14 -10.34
C MET A 48 -5.89 1.26 -10.33
N LEU A 49 -4.84 1.47 -11.12
CA LEU A 49 -4.20 2.76 -11.32
C LEU A 49 -4.51 3.30 -12.71
N LEU A 50 -4.96 4.54 -12.76
CA LEU A 50 -5.35 5.24 -14.00
C LEU A 50 -4.42 6.43 -14.25
N GLU A 51 -3.95 6.56 -15.49
CA GLU A 51 -3.25 7.75 -15.94
C GLU A 51 -4.15 8.98 -15.86
N GLY A 52 -3.62 10.07 -15.33
CA GLY A 52 -4.35 11.32 -15.07
C GLY A 52 -5.03 11.37 -13.69
N SER A 53 -5.08 10.24 -12.95
CA SER A 53 -5.58 10.18 -11.58
C SER A 53 -4.48 9.76 -10.59
N CYS A 54 -3.91 8.57 -10.81
CA CYS A 54 -2.92 7.99 -9.89
C CYS A 54 -1.48 8.31 -10.28
N PHE A 55 -1.25 8.74 -11.51
CA PHE A 55 0.06 9.10 -12.05
C PHE A 55 -0.07 9.90 -13.36
N ILE A 56 1.00 10.59 -13.74
CA ILE A 56 1.17 11.21 -15.07
C ILE A 56 2.35 10.52 -15.74
N LEU A 57 2.08 9.76 -16.81
CA LEU A 57 3.08 8.92 -17.48
C LEU A 57 4.29 9.71 -17.96
N ALA A 58 4.06 10.90 -18.53
CA ALA A 58 5.12 11.76 -19.06
C ALA A 58 6.09 12.27 -17.97
N GLU A 59 5.62 12.39 -16.72
CA GLU A 59 6.41 12.90 -15.59
C GLU A 59 7.09 11.76 -14.82
N ALA A 60 6.35 10.69 -14.54
CA ALA A 60 6.82 9.60 -13.71
C ALA A 60 7.70 8.59 -14.46
N GLY A 61 7.42 8.36 -15.73
CA GLY A 61 8.03 7.31 -16.54
C GLY A 61 7.48 5.90 -16.23
N ALA A 62 7.41 5.06 -17.25
CA ALA A 62 6.72 3.79 -17.20
C ALA A 62 7.27 2.82 -16.13
N GLU A 63 8.58 2.78 -15.94
CA GLU A 63 9.21 1.86 -14.98
C GLU A 63 8.87 2.22 -13.54
N ARG A 64 8.86 3.52 -13.16
CA ARG A 64 8.43 3.95 -11.84
C ARG A 64 6.95 3.68 -11.60
N ILE A 65 6.11 3.88 -12.64
CA ILE A 65 4.68 3.55 -12.57
C ILE A 65 4.48 2.05 -12.35
N GLY A 66 5.23 1.20 -13.05
CA GLY A 66 5.19 -0.25 -12.82
C GLY A 66 5.55 -0.61 -11.39
N ARG A 67 6.61 -0.02 -10.81
CA ARG A 67 6.96 -0.22 -9.38
C ARG A 67 5.83 0.24 -8.47
N LYS A 68 5.30 1.45 -8.66
CA LYS A 68 4.16 1.98 -7.88
C LYS A 68 2.99 1.01 -7.91
N ALA A 69 2.58 0.56 -9.09
CA ALA A 69 1.42 -0.31 -9.25
C ALA A 69 1.56 -1.63 -8.46
N MET A 70 2.73 -2.26 -8.47
CA MET A 70 3.01 -3.44 -7.67
C MET A 70 3.04 -3.10 -6.17
N ASN A 71 3.69 -2.00 -5.80
CA ASN A 71 3.90 -1.60 -4.42
C ASN A 71 2.59 -1.22 -3.70
N VAL A 72 1.60 -0.64 -4.39
CA VAL A 72 0.28 -0.34 -3.81
C VAL A 72 -0.37 -1.62 -3.29
N ASN A 73 -0.45 -2.65 -4.13
CA ASN A 73 -1.00 -3.96 -3.72
C ASN A 73 -0.17 -4.65 -2.63
N LEU A 74 1.16 -4.50 -2.66
CA LEU A 74 2.03 -5.00 -1.61
C LEU A 74 1.79 -4.28 -0.27
N SER A 75 1.38 -3.01 -0.30
CA SER A 75 1.01 -2.24 0.89
C SER A 75 -0.23 -2.82 1.58
N ASP A 76 -1.25 -3.24 0.82
CA ASP A 76 -2.42 -3.93 1.37
C ASP A 76 -2.05 -5.25 2.06
N ILE A 77 -1.16 -6.02 1.45
CA ILE A 77 -0.65 -7.25 2.09
C ILE A 77 0.12 -6.91 3.37
N ALA A 78 0.91 -5.82 3.37
CA ALA A 78 1.60 -5.34 4.57
C ALA A 78 0.60 -4.94 5.66
N ALA A 79 -0.48 -4.23 5.32
CA ALA A 79 -1.53 -3.81 6.25
C ALA A 79 -2.17 -4.97 7.02
N MET A 80 -2.09 -6.18 6.50
CA MET A 80 -2.56 -7.40 7.18
C MET A 80 -1.43 -8.28 7.74
N ALA A 81 -0.19 -7.78 7.80
CA ALA A 81 1.02 -8.54 8.16
C ALA A 81 1.17 -9.83 7.34
N GLY A 82 0.75 -9.77 6.09
CA GLY A 82 0.75 -10.89 5.15
C GLY A 82 2.10 -11.16 4.50
N ILE A 83 2.18 -12.29 3.84
CA ILE A 83 3.30 -12.72 3.02
C ILE A 83 2.81 -12.77 1.57
N PRO A 84 3.29 -11.89 0.67
CA PRO A 84 2.87 -11.89 -0.72
C PRO A 84 3.35 -13.16 -1.43
N ARG A 85 2.62 -13.60 -2.48
CA ARG A 85 2.90 -14.86 -3.15
C ARG A 85 2.89 -14.73 -4.67
N ALA A 86 1.76 -14.33 -5.24
CA ALA A 86 1.57 -14.31 -6.68
C ALA A 86 0.74 -13.09 -7.10
N ALA A 87 1.04 -12.55 -8.27
CA ALA A 87 0.35 -11.41 -8.85
C ALA A 87 -0.15 -11.72 -10.27
N LEU A 88 -1.35 -11.22 -10.58
CA LEU A 88 -1.91 -11.11 -11.91
C LEU A 88 -1.90 -9.63 -12.32
N VAL A 89 -1.43 -9.33 -13.53
CA VAL A 89 -1.30 -7.96 -14.03
C VAL A 89 -2.13 -7.77 -15.29
N SER A 90 -3.12 -6.89 -15.24
CA SER A 90 -3.93 -6.54 -16.40
C SER A 90 -3.60 -5.12 -16.88
N LEU A 91 -3.32 -4.97 -18.17
CA LEU A 91 -2.92 -3.70 -18.80
C LEU A 91 -3.90 -3.31 -19.91
N ALA A 92 -4.44 -2.10 -19.85
CA ALA A 92 -5.08 -1.45 -20.99
C ALA A 92 -4.12 -0.38 -21.53
N LEU A 93 -3.49 -0.68 -22.65
CA LEU A 93 -2.42 0.12 -23.25
C LEU A 93 -2.95 1.06 -24.34
N PRO A 94 -2.37 2.25 -24.51
CA PRO A 94 -2.62 3.05 -25.70
C PRO A 94 -2.13 2.30 -26.96
N ARG A 95 -2.88 2.38 -28.07
CA ARG A 95 -2.54 1.66 -29.30
C ARG A 95 -1.17 2.04 -29.88
N ASN A 96 -0.77 3.31 -29.75
CA ASN A 96 0.51 3.78 -30.25
C ASN A 96 1.60 3.62 -29.18
N GLY A 97 2.69 2.92 -29.51
CA GLY A 97 3.83 2.71 -28.59
C GLY A 97 3.58 1.68 -27.49
N GLY A 98 2.44 1.00 -27.47
CA GLY A 98 2.01 0.12 -26.39
C GLY A 98 3.01 -0.99 -26.05
N LYS A 99 3.65 -1.62 -27.03
CA LYS A 99 4.64 -2.69 -26.78
C LYS A 99 5.84 -2.21 -25.96
N GLN A 100 6.46 -1.08 -26.33
CA GLN A 100 7.61 -0.54 -25.60
C GLN A 100 7.19 -0.09 -24.19
N LEU A 101 6.04 0.57 -24.07
CA LEU A 101 5.44 0.97 -22.81
C LEU A 101 5.22 -0.24 -21.91
N ALA A 102 4.61 -1.31 -22.43
CA ALA A 102 4.36 -2.53 -21.66
C ALA A 102 5.66 -3.17 -21.14
N GLN A 103 6.72 -3.19 -21.95
CA GLN A 103 8.03 -3.72 -21.52
C GLN A 103 8.64 -2.90 -20.38
N GLN A 104 8.58 -1.57 -20.48
CA GLN A 104 9.09 -0.68 -19.42
C GLN A 104 8.27 -0.81 -18.13
N LEU A 105 6.94 -0.86 -18.23
CA LEU A 105 6.05 -1.12 -17.09
C LEU A 105 6.40 -2.45 -16.41
N PHE A 106 6.55 -3.52 -17.22
CA PHE A 106 6.87 -4.84 -16.69
C PHE A 106 8.23 -4.88 -15.97
N ASN A 107 9.23 -4.16 -16.43
CA ASN A 107 10.51 -4.05 -15.73
C ASN A 107 10.31 -3.49 -14.32
N GLY A 108 9.54 -2.43 -14.17
CA GLY A 108 9.23 -1.84 -12.86
C GLY A 108 8.40 -2.77 -11.97
N LEU A 109 7.36 -3.40 -12.54
CA LEU A 109 6.55 -4.42 -11.85
C LEU A 109 7.42 -5.56 -11.31
N LYS A 110 8.30 -6.08 -12.17
CA LYS A 110 9.20 -7.18 -11.83
C LYS A 110 10.20 -6.80 -10.74
N GLN A 111 10.79 -5.61 -10.82
CA GLN A 111 11.71 -5.11 -9.79
C GLN A 111 11.05 -5.11 -8.41
N ALA A 112 9.83 -4.56 -8.30
CA ALA A 112 9.09 -4.54 -7.05
C ALA A 112 8.70 -5.96 -6.58
N ALA A 113 8.20 -6.79 -7.48
CA ALA A 113 7.82 -8.17 -7.17
C ALA A 113 9.00 -9.02 -6.66
N ASP A 114 10.17 -8.89 -7.29
CA ASP A 114 11.36 -9.65 -6.91
C ASP A 114 11.88 -9.28 -5.51
N ILE A 115 11.82 -7.99 -5.12
CA ILE A 115 12.21 -7.53 -3.77
C ILE A 115 11.40 -8.27 -2.70
N PHE A 116 10.11 -8.49 -2.93
CA PHE A 116 9.20 -9.13 -1.97
C PHE A 116 8.92 -10.60 -2.30
N ASN A 117 9.76 -11.22 -3.13
CA ASN A 117 9.66 -12.62 -3.50
C ASN A 117 8.27 -13.03 -4.02
N THR A 118 7.63 -12.14 -4.80
CA THR A 118 6.31 -12.31 -5.41
C THR A 118 6.48 -12.76 -6.86
N ALA A 119 5.71 -13.76 -7.29
CA ALA A 119 5.71 -14.22 -8.68
C ALA A 119 4.64 -13.47 -9.49
N ILE A 120 5.00 -12.86 -10.62
CA ILE A 120 4.02 -12.44 -11.61
C ILE A 120 3.67 -13.68 -12.44
N VAL A 121 2.46 -14.22 -12.23
CA VAL A 121 2.07 -15.54 -12.74
C VAL A 121 1.19 -15.47 -13.98
N GLY A 122 0.66 -14.31 -14.31
CA GLY A 122 -0.21 -14.09 -15.45
C GLY A 122 -0.82 -12.70 -15.47
N GLY A 123 -1.87 -12.56 -16.26
CA GLY A 123 -2.59 -11.31 -16.43
C GLY A 123 -3.27 -11.22 -17.77
N ASP A 124 -3.65 -10.02 -18.15
CA ASP A 124 -4.28 -9.73 -19.43
C ASP A 124 -3.66 -8.47 -20.06
N THR A 125 -3.66 -8.38 -21.39
CA THR A 125 -3.16 -7.22 -22.10
C THR A 125 -4.09 -6.85 -23.22
N ASN A 126 -4.62 -5.64 -23.17
CA ASN A 126 -5.50 -5.11 -24.18
C ASN A 126 -5.01 -3.74 -24.68
N SER A 127 -5.50 -3.27 -25.80
CA SER A 127 -5.19 -1.95 -26.34
C SER A 127 -6.45 -1.18 -26.72
N TRP A 128 -6.47 0.12 -26.44
CA TRP A 128 -7.61 0.99 -26.69
C TRP A 128 -7.22 2.43 -27.05
N ASN A 129 -8.20 3.28 -27.34
CA ASN A 129 -7.96 4.69 -27.66
C ASN A 129 -8.07 5.60 -26.41
N GLY A 130 -7.52 5.17 -25.31
CA GLY A 130 -7.53 5.89 -24.04
C GLY A 130 -6.16 5.86 -23.36
N PRO A 131 -6.07 6.51 -22.20
CA PRO A 131 -4.85 6.53 -21.39
C PRO A 131 -4.54 5.15 -20.81
N LEU A 132 -3.33 5.01 -20.27
CA LEU A 132 -2.88 3.79 -19.59
C LEU A 132 -3.74 3.48 -18.37
N ALA A 133 -4.20 2.23 -18.27
CA ALA A 133 -4.77 1.68 -17.05
C ALA A 133 -4.06 0.38 -16.67
N ILE A 134 -3.80 0.23 -15.37
CA ILE A 134 -3.11 -0.92 -14.79
C ILE A 134 -3.98 -1.46 -13.66
N SER A 135 -4.32 -2.74 -13.71
CA SER A 135 -4.95 -3.44 -12.58
C SER A 135 -4.08 -4.62 -12.16
N ILE A 136 -3.87 -4.74 -10.87
CA ILE A 136 -3.11 -5.85 -10.29
C ILE A 136 -3.98 -6.54 -9.24
N THR A 137 -4.07 -7.86 -9.36
CA THR A 137 -4.60 -8.71 -8.29
C THR A 137 -3.43 -9.42 -7.64
N LEU A 138 -3.26 -9.23 -6.34
CA LEU A 138 -2.17 -9.82 -5.55
C LEU A 138 -2.73 -10.84 -4.57
N LEU A 139 -2.11 -11.99 -4.56
CA LEU A 139 -2.40 -13.11 -3.66
C LEU A 139 -1.28 -13.25 -2.62
N GLY A 140 -1.67 -13.42 -1.37
CA GLY A 140 -0.76 -13.65 -0.25
C GLY A 140 -1.38 -14.57 0.79
N TYR A 141 -0.67 -14.81 1.88
CA TYR A 141 -1.18 -15.56 3.01
C TYR A 141 -0.74 -14.91 4.33
N PRO A 142 -1.49 -15.07 5.43
CA PRO A 142 -1.14 -14.43 6.69
C PRO A 142 0.11 -15.04 7.32
N GLY A 143 0.80 -14.25 8.10
CA GLY A 143 1.89 -14.69 8.97
C GLY A 143 1.44 -15.72 10.03
N PRO A 144 2.35 -16.15 10.92
CA PRO A 144 2.07 -17.20 11.91
C PRO A 144 0.92 -16.88 12.87
N LYS A 145 0.71 -15.62 13.22
CA LYS A 145 -0.35 -15.17 14.13
C LYS A 145 -1.71 -14.91 13.45
N GLY A 146 -1.82 -15.16 12.14
CA GLY A 146 -3.02 -14.82 11.37
C GLY A 146 -2.98 -13.39 10.80
N PRO A 147 -4.01 -12.99 10.04
CA PRO A 147 -4.11 -11.66 9.48
C PRO A 147 -4.46 -10.63 10.57
N ILE A 148 -3.86 -9.44 10.50
CA ILE A 148 -4.26 -8.31 11.33
C ILE A 148 -5.44 -7.62 10.63
N LEU A 149 -6.51 -7.34 11.36
CA LEU A 149 -7.74 -6.77 10.82
C LEU A 149 -7.88 -5.29 11.20
N ARG A 150 -8.68 -4.54 10.43
CA ARG A 150 -9.09 -3.17 10.79
C ARG A 150 -10.09 -3.14 11.95
N SER A 151 -10.83 -4.23 12.17
CA SER A 151 -12.03 -4.32 13.01
C SER A 151 -11.78 -4.72 14.46
N THR A 152 -10.54 -4.72 14.93
CA THR A 152 -10.18 -5.30 16.24
C THR A 152 -9.48 -4.33 17.19
N ALA A 153 -9.46 -3.02 16.89
CA ALA A 153 -8.97 -1.98 17.80
C ALA A 153 -9.82 -1.90 19.07
N LYS A 154 -9.20 -1.59 20.20
CA LYS A 154 -9.86 -1.57 21.51
C LYS A 154 -9.64 -0.23 22.20
N PRO A 155 -10.66 0.33 22.89
CA PRO A 155 -10.46 1.49 23.73
C PRO A 155 -9.30 1.30 24.73
N GLY A 156 -8.40 2.28 24.78
CA GLY A 156 -7.16 2.23 25.57
C GLY A 156 -5.93 1.75 24.80
N ASP A 157 -6.09 1.31 23.55
CA ASP A 157 -4.95 1.04 22.68
C ASP A 157 -4.21 2.33 22.33
N ALA A 158 -2.89 2.27 22.23
CA ALA A 158 -2.10 3.30 21.61
C ALA A 158 -2.23 3.22 20.07
N ILE A 159 -2.27 4.36 19.42
CA ILE A 159 -2.22 4.49 17.96
C ILE A 159 -0.79 4.86 17.55
N LEU A 160 -0.19 4.06 16.68
CA LEU A 160 1.16 4.25 16.18
C LEU A 160 1.19 4.30 14.66
N VAL A 161 2.18 5.00 14.13
CA VAL A 161 2.49 4.98 12.68
C VAL A 161 3.96 4.68 12.44
N THR A 162 4.25 4.13 11.26
CA THR A 162 5.61 4.04 10.73
C THR A 162 5.96 5.29 9.93
N GLY A 163 7.24 5.62 9.84
CA GLY A 163 7.79 6.65 8.94
C GLY A 163 7.27 8.07 9.21
N HIS A 164 7.11 8.85 8.13
CA HIS A 164 6.66 10.24 8.13
C HIS A 164 5.56 10.43 7.08
N LEU A 165 4.65 11.38 7.33
CA LEU A 165 3.41 11.57 6.59
C LEU A 165 3.34 12.95 5.92
N GLY A 166 2.67 12.99 4.77
CA GLY A 166 2.34 14.19 4.02
C GLY A 166 3.36 14.60 2.96
N GLY A 167 2.90 15.29 1.93
CA GLY A 167 3.71 15.73 0.81
C GLY A 167 4.19 14.58 -0.10
N SER A 168 3.56 13.43 -0.06
CA SER A 168 3.89 12.22 -0.84
C SER A 168 3.99 12.50 -2.34
N ILE A 169 3.18 13.41 -2.85
CA ILE A 169 3.14 13.84 -4.27
C ILE A 169 4.49 14.38 -4.76
N LEU A 170 5.36 14.86 -3.89
CA LEU A 170 6.70 15.33 -4.25
C LEU A 170 7.70 14.20 -4.54
N GLY A 171 7.23 12.95 -4.61
CA GLY A 171 8.02 11.81 -5.06
C GLY A 171 7.80 10.51 -4.31
N LYS A 172 7.53 10.56 -3.01
CA LYS A 172 7.31 9.36 -2.18
C LYS A 172 6.23 8.45 -2.76
N HIS A 173 5.13 9.00 -3.27
CA HIS A 173 4.01 8.27 -3.87
C HIS A 173 4.41 7.35 -5.05
N LEU A 174 5.54 7.60 -5.71
CA LEU A 174 6.09 6.76 -6.78
C LEU A 174 7.18 5.81 -6.31
N ASP A 175 7.93 6.19 -5.25
CA ASP A 175 9.15 5.49 -4.85
C ASP A 175 9.07 4.89 -3.43
N PHE A 176 7.88 4.83 -2.84
CA PHE A 176 7.72 4.23 -1.51
C PHE A 176 8.08 2.74 -1.52
N ILE A 177 8.48 2.26 -0.36
CA ILE A 177 8.75 0.83 -0.11
C ILE A 177 7.65 0.30 0.80
N PRO A 178 6.84 -0.67 0.34
CA PRO A 178 5.80 -1.31 1.15
C PRO A 178 6.36 -1.88 2.45
N ARG A 179 5.68 -1.66 3.55
CA ARG A 179 6.11 -2.02 4.90
C ARG A 179 5.92 -3.50 5.24
N ILE A 180 6.17 -4.40 4.28
CA ILE A 180 6.01 -5.86 4.45
C ILE A 180 6.90 -6.40 5.58
N ALA A 181 8.18 -6.07 5.58
CA ALA A 181 9.13 -6.57 6.57
C ALA A 181 8.81 -6.03 7.96
N GLU A 182 8.46 -4.73 8.03
CA GLU A 182 8.06 -4.07 9.27
C GLU A 182 6.78 -4.68 9.85
N ALA A 183 5.75 -4.89 9.02
CA ALA A 183 4.49 -5.49 9.43
C ALA A 183 4.66 -6.91 9.98
N GLN A 184 5.44 -7.73 9.28
CA GLN A 184 5.73 -9.10 9.72
C GLN A 184 6.51 -9.11 11.04
N LEU A 185 7.50 -8.24 11.20
CA LEU A 185 8.28 -8.15 12.44
C LEU A 185 7.41 -7.61 13.59
N LEU A 186 6.59 -6.57 13.36
CA LEU A 186 5.63 -6.05 14.35
C LEU A 186 4.71 -7.15 14.85
N SER A 187 4.16 -7.95 13.93
CA SER A 187 3.26 -9.04 14.31
C SER A 187 3.92 -10.12 15.19
N GLN A 188 5.25 -10.27 15.09
CA GLN A 188 6.01 -11.19 15.94
C GLN A 188 6.33 -10.58 17.32
N LEU A 189 6.68 -9.28 17.35
CA LEU A 189 7.16 -8.58 18.55
C LEU A 189 6.03 -8.14 19.49
N ALA A 190 4.82 -7.90 18.97
CA ALA A 190 3.72 -7.36 19.76
C ALA A 190 2.38 -8.02 19.38
N ASN A 191 1.37 -7.82 20.23
CA ASN A 191 0.00 -8.23 19.96
C ASN A 191 -0.76 -7.04 19.36
N LEU A 192 -0.63 -6.87 18.04
CA LEU A 192 -1.35 -5.85 17.31
C LEU A 192 -2.85 -6.12 17.37
N ASN A 193 -3.63 -5.12 17.78
CA ASN A 193 -5.08 -5.24 17.77
C ASN A 193 -5.66 -4.89 16.40
N SER A 194 -5.20 -3.81 15.75
CA SER A 194 -5.64 -3.51 14.38
C SER A 194 -4.52 -2.86 13.56
N MET A 195 -4.66 -2.90 12.23
CA MET A 195 -3.72 -2.28 11.32
C MET A 195 -4.41 -1.95 9.99
N ILE A 196 -3.93 -0.87 9.35
CA ILE A 196 -4.27 -0.41 8.01
C ILE A 196 -3.04 0.29 7.44
N ASP A 197 -2.88 0.35 6.13
CA ASP A 197 -1.93 1.28 5.50
C ASP A 197 -2.57 2.67 5.30
N ILE A 198 -1.73 3.69 5.16
CA ILE A 198 -2.16 5.06 4.90
C ILE A 198 -2.06 5.31 3.41
N SER A 199 -3.14 5.02 2.69
CA SER A 199 -3.27 5.18 1.25
C SER A 199 -4.07 6.42 0.85
N ASP A 200 -5.13 6.75 1.58
CA ASP A 200 -6.00 7.90 1.28
C ASP A 200 -5.78 9.10 2.20
N GLY A 201 -5.01 8.93 3.25
CA GLY A 201 -4.65 9.95 4.23
C GLY A 201 -4.92 9.50 5.66
N LEU A 202 -4.03 9.89 6.57
CA LEU A 202 -4.09 9.47 7.97
C LEU A 202 -5.48 9.65 8.60
N ALA A 203 -6.10 10.80 8.40
CA ALA A 203 -7.40 11.08 9.00
C ALA A 203 -8.49 10.17 8.45
N LEU A 204 -8.58 10.02 7.12
CA LEU A 204 -9.59 9.17 6.48
C LEU A 204 -9.40 7.70 6.81
N ASP A 205 -8.16 7.20 6.77
CA ASP A 205 -7.87 5.79 7.04
C ASP A 205 -8.08 5.45 8.53
N LEU A 206 -7.80 6.38 9.46
CA LEU A 206 -8.18 6.23 10.87
C LEU A 206 -9.71 6.18 11.06
N HIS A 207 -10.47 7.02 10.33
CA HIS A 207 -11.93 6.96 10.35
C HIS A 207 -12.44 5.58 9.91
N ARG A 208 -11.87 5.00 8.86
CA ARG A 208 -12.21 3.65 8.38
C ARG A 208 -11.89 2.57 9.41
N LEU A 209 -10.69 2.62 10.00
CA LEU A 209 -10.27 1.68 11.04
C LEU A 209 -11.22 1.76 12.26
N CYS A 210 -11.54 2.97 12.71
CA CYS A 210 -12.44 3.17 13.84
C CYS A 210 -13.88 2.75 13.53
N ALA A 211 -14.37 2.98 12.32
CA ALA A 211 -15.69 2.53 11.89
C ALA A 211 -15.81 1.00 11.92
N GLU A 212 -14.82 0.29 11.36
CA GLU A 212 -14.78 -1.18 11.40
C GLU A 212 -14.63 -1.73 12.82
N SER A 213 -13.85 -1.06 13.67
CA SER A 213 -13.64 -1.44 15.07
C SER A 213 -14.77 -0.98 16.00
N LYS A 214 -15.71 -0.15 15.54
CA LYS A 214 -16.80 0.44 16.34
C LYS A 214 -16.28 1.18 17.57
N CYS A 215 -15.27 1.99 17.38
CA CYS A 215 -14.61 2.76 18.44
C CYS A 215 -14.35 4.20 17.98
N GLY A 216 -13.81 5.01 18.88
CA GLY A 216 -13.31 6.36 18.58
C GLY A 216 -11.80 6.43 18.67
N ALA A 217 -11.27 7.63 18.41
CA ALA A 217 -9.84 7.91 18.52
C ALA A 217 -9.57 9.36 18.93
N THR A 218 -8.43 9.60 19.54
CA THR A 218 -7.88 10.95 19.73
C THR A 218 -6.45 10.96 19.20
N LEU A 219 -6.18 11.77 18.17
CA LEU A 219 -4.83 12.05 17.69
C LEU A 219 -4.21 13.21 18.48
N PHE A 220 -2.90 13.20 18.66
CA PHE A 220 -2.10 14.27 19.23
C PHE A 220 -1.32 14.96 18.13
N ALA A 221 -1.77 16.14 17.72
CA ALA A 221 -1.22 16.89 16.57
C ALA A 221 0.30 17.06 16.65
N ASP A 222 0.82 17.39 17.82
CA ASP A 222 2.24 17.62 18.06
C ASP A 222 3.10 16.34 18.01
N GLN A 223 2.47 15.16 17.95
CA GLN A 223 3.15 13.87 17.88
C GLN A 223 3.12 13.25 16.47
N ILE A 224 2.38 13.83 15.54
CA ILE A 224 2.31 13.33 14.17
C ILE A 224 3.66 13.57 13.47
N PRO A 225 4.33 12.54 12.95
CA PRO A 225 5.61 12.68 12.26
C PRO A 225 5.39 13.24 10.84
N ILE A 226 5.51 14.55 10.70
CA ILE A 226 5.33 15.25 9.43
C ILE A 226 6.59 15.09 8.57
N ALA A 227 6.44 14.71 7.31
CA ALA A 227 7.53 14.60 6.35
C ALA A 227 8.07 15.98 5.94
N ASP A 228 9.37 16.08 5.67
CA ASP A 228 10.00 17.32 5.17
C ASP A 228 9.33 17.81 3.88
N ALA A 229 8.83 16.89 3.06
CA ALA A 229 8.10 17.20 1.84
C ALA A 229 6.84 18.03 2.10
N ALA A 230 6.12 17.79 3.19
CA ALA A 230 4.93 18.56 3.55
C ALA A 230 5.22 20.04 3.81
N PHE A 231 6.41 20.37 4.31
CA PHE A 231 6.86 21.75 4.49
C PHE A 231 7.30 22.44 3.18
N GLN A 232 7.49 21.65 2.11
CA GLN A 232 7.90 22.16 0.80
C GLN A 232 6.70 22.38 -0.14
N MET A 233 5.51 21.93 0.26
CA MET A 233 4.29 22.14 -0.50
C MET A 233 4.00 23.64 -0.65
N LYS A 234 3.48 24.04 -1.82
CA LYS A 234 3.24 25.44 -2.18
C LYS A 234 1.75 25.69 -2.44
N ASP A 235 0.94 25.37 -1.46
CA ASP A 235 -0.49 25.62 -1.46
C ASP A 235 -0.93 26.23 -0.13
N ASP A 236 -2.25 26.34 0.10
CA ASP A 236 -2.80 26.97 1.29
C ASP A 236 -2.91 26.04 2.50
N LYS A 237 -2.50 24.76 2.38
CA LYS A 237 -2.55 23.81 3.48
C LYS A 237 -1.33 23.95 4.38
N THR A 238 -1.54 23.73 5.67
CA THR A 238 -0.43 23.59 6.63
C THR A 238 0.25 22.23 6.50
N PRO A 239 1.53 22.09 6.94
CA PRO A 239 2.18 20.77 6.94
C PRO A 239 1.43 19.69 7.71
N LEU A 240 0.70 20.06 8.78
CA LEU A 240 -0.17 19.13 9.50
C LEU A 240 -1.36 18.69 8.65
N GLN A 241 -1.99 19.59 7.91
CA GLN A 241 -3.09 19.24 7.00
C GLN A 241 -2.62 18.32 5.87
N HIS A 242 -1.39 18.50 5.37
CA HIS A 242 -0.77 17.56 4.44
C HIS A 242 -0.58 16.18 5.07
N ALA A 243 -0.03 16.10 6.28
CA ALA A 243 0.16 14.83 6.99
C ALA A 243 -1.16 14.11 7.32
N LEU A 244 -2.25 14.88 7.51
CA LEU A 244 -3.56 14.30 7.79
C LEU A 244 -4.30 13.81 6.54
N GLY A 245 -4.11 14.46 5.38
CA GLY A 245 -5.04 14.27 4.27
C GLY A 245 -4.46 14.14 2.86
N ASP A 246 -3.13 14.16 2.65
CA ASP A 246 -2.61 14.03 1.28
C ASP A 246 -2.77 12.62 0.70
N GLY A 247 -2.66 11.60 1.53
CA GLY A 247 -2.67 10.21 1.09
C GLY A 247 -1.37 9.77 0.37
N GLU A 248 -1.41 8.54 -0.13
CA GLU A 248 -0.29 7.88 -0.81
C GLU A 248 1.03 7.87 -0.02
N ASP A 249 0.95 7.91 1.31
CA ASP A 249 2.11 7.77 2.20
C ASP A 249 2.58 6.33 2.31
N PHE A 250 1.66 5.36 2.21
CA PHE A 250 1.90 3.93 2.29
C PHE A 250 2.74 3.51 3.50
N GLU A 251 2.50 4.20 4.62
CA GLU A 251 2.98 3.85 5.94
C GLU A 251 1.92 3.01 6.67
N LEU A 252 2.29 2.31 7.74
CA LEU A 252 1.35 1.55 8.55
C LEU A 252 0.80 2.41 9.68
N LEU A 253 -0.52 2.40 9.83
CA LEU A 253 -1.26 2.87 11.01
C LEU A 253 -1.73 1.64 11.78
N PHE A 254 -1.34 1.49 13.03
CA PHE A 254 -1.67 0.30 13.81
C PHE A 254 -1.94 0.61 15.29
N THR A 255 -2.67 -0.30 15.93
CA THR A 255 -3.06 -0.17 17.34
C THR A 255 -2.66 -1.40 18.14
N LEU A 256 -2.30 -1.17 19.38
CA LEU A 256 -1.92 -2.22 20.33
C LEU A 256 -2.04 -1.72 21.78
N PRO A 257 -2.04 -2.64 22.79
CA PRO A 257 -2.08 -2.26 24.19
C PRO A 257 -0.97 -1.26 24.55
N ALA A 258 -1.30 -0.21 25.30
CA ALA A 258 -0.39 0.89 25.64
C ALA A 258 0.94 0.42 26.27
N PHE A 259 0.92 -0.66 27.03
CA PHE A 259 2.14 -1.23 27.62
C PHE A 259 3.09 -1.79 26.57
N GLU A 260 2.58 -2.53 25.59
CA GLU A 260 3.39 -3.08 24.49
C GLU A 260 3.91 -1.96 23.56
N ALA A 261 3.10 -0.93 23.35
CA ALA A 261 3.49 0.25 22.60
C ALA A 261 4.73 0.94 23.21
N GLN A 262 4.80 1.07 24.53
CA GLN A 262 5.97 1.65 25.20
C GLN A 262 7.25 0.83 24.95
N GLN A 263 7.16 -0.49 24.88
CA GLN A 263 8.31 -1.35 24.58
C GLN A 263 8.77 -1.18 23.12
N LEU A 264 7.85 -1.13 22.17
CA LEU A 264 8.17 -0.89 20.76
C LEU A 264 8.83 0.48 20.56
N LEU A 265 8.29 1.52 21.17
CA LEU A 265 8.81 2.88 21.09
C LEU A 265 10.23 3.00 21.68
N LYS A 266 10.50 2.29 22.77
CA LYS A 266 11.83 2.25 23.40
C LYS A 266 12.84 1.52 22.52
N ASN A 267 12.44 0.42 21.90
CA ASN A 267 13.35 -0.48 21.16
C ASN A 267 13.58 -0.04 19.71
N GLN A 268 12.62 0.67 19.10
CA GLN A 268 12.66 1.06 17.68
C GLN A 268 13.22 -0.05 16.79
N PRO A 269 12.48 -1.16 16.57
CA PRO A 269 13.05 -2.40 16.04
C PRO A 269 13.47 -2.33 14.57
N PHE A 270 13.16 -1.22 13.87
CA PHE A 270 13.45 -1.08 12.44
C PHE A 270 14.66 -0.21 12.19
N LYS A 271 15.48 -0.63 11.24
CA LYS A 271 16.57 0.20 10.75
C LYS A 271 16.04 1.17 9.68
N GLY A 272 16.11 2.47 9.97
CA GLY A 272 15.73 3.52 9.01
C GLY A 272 14.23 3.84 8.93
N VAL A 273 13.38 3.11 9.65
CA VAL A 273 11.94 3.39 9.76
C VAL A 273 11.59 3.61 11.23
N ARG A 274 11.16 4.83 11.56
CA ARG A 274 10.78 5.16 12.94
C ARG A 274 9.33 4.79 13.20
N ILE A 275 9.04 4.30 14.41
CA ILE A 275 7.69 4.16 14.95
C ILE A 275 7.39 5.34 15.85
N THR A 276 6.23 5.95 15.67
CA THR A 276 5.78 7.10 16.48
C THR A 276 4.38 6.83 17.02
N LYS A 277 4.17 7.03 18.34
CA LYS A 277 2.82 7.07 18.92
C LYS A 277 2.21 8.43 18.58
N ILE A 278 1.03 8.42 17.97
CA ILE A 278 0.32 9.63 17.51
C ILE A 278 -1.04 9.83 18.18
N GLY A 279 -1.49 8.89 19.01
CA GLY A 279 -2.81 8.99 19.63
C GLY A 279 -3.20 7.78 20.46
N GLU A 280 -4.50 7.72 20.75
CA GLU A 280 -5.12 6.66 21.55
C GLU A 280 -6.51 6.32 21.01
N ILE A 281 -6.89 5.04 21.05
CA ILE A 281 -8.25 4.58 20.75
C ILE A 281 -9.15 4.90 21.96
N THR A 282 -10.29 5.51 21.68
CA THR A 282 -11.33 5.88 22.65
C THR A 282 -12.59 5.05 22.43
N LYS A 283 -13.55 5.17 23.32
CA LYS A 283 -14.82 4.45 23.19
C LYS A 283 -15.64 4.96 21.98
N ASP A 284 -15.67 6.27 21.80
CA ASP A 284 -16.45 6.93 20.77
C ASP A 284 -15.83 8.28 20.37
N GLY A 285 -16.30 8.83 19.24
CA GLY A 285 -15.89 10.11 18.68
C GLY A 285 -14.46 10.10 18.12
N LEU A 286 -14.24 10.91 17.11
CA LEU A 286 -12.93 11.08 16.46
C LEU A 286 -12.47 12.52 16.65
N PHE A 287 -11.31 12.68 17.26
CA PHE A 287 -10.81 13.98 17.67
C PHE A 287 -9.31 14.13 17.36
N ILE A 288 -8.89 15.37 17.24
CA ILE A 288 -7.49 15.77 17.27
C ILE A 288 -7.27 16.77 18.41
N GLU A 289 -6.22 16.58 19.18
CA GLU A 289 -5.80 17.51 20.21
C GLU A 289 -4.62 18.33 19.69
N GLU A 290 -4.83 19.64 19.63
CA GLU A 290 -3.81 20.61 19.20
C GLU A 290 -3.72 21.71 20.28
N LYS A 291 -2.51 21.95 20.79
CA LYS A 291 -2.24 22.98 21.83
C LYS A 291 -3.19 22.92 23.03
N GLY A 292 -3.52 21.71 23.47
CA GLY A 292 -4.42 21.46 24.61
C GLY A 292 -5.91 21.66 24.30
N ARG A 293 -6.28 21.86 23.02
CA ARG A 293 -7.68 21.94 22.58
C ARG A 293 -8.04 20.70 21.79
N LYS A 294 -9.09 20.01 22.22
CA LYS A 294 -9.63 18.84 21.54
C LYS A 294 -10.76 19.29 20.58
N VAL A 295 -10.58 19.02 19.30
CA VAL A 295 -11.56 19.35 18.27
C VAL A 295 -11.92 18.11 17.46
N PRO A 296 -13.10 18.02 16.82
CA PRO A 296 -13.43 16.92 15.94
C PRO A 296 -12.36 16.75 14.85
N LEU A 297 -11.99 15.50 14.59
CA LEU A 297 -11.13 15.14 13.47
C LEU A 297 -12.01 14.98 12.22
N GLU A 298 -11.83 15.83 11.25
CA GLU A 298 -12.49 15.68 9.94
C GLU A 298 -11.87 14.52 9.16
N ALA A 299 -12.68 13.84 8.34
CA ALA A 299 -12.22 12.75 7.48
C ALA A 299 -11.48 13.30 6.24
N LEU A 300 -10.36 14.00 6.47
CA LEU A 300 -9.52 14.54 5.41
C LEU A 300 -8.81 13.40 4.67
N GLY A 301 -8.90 13.40 3.35
CA GLY A 301 -8.29 12.37 2.52
C GLY A 301 -8.82 12.38 1.10
N TYR A 302 -8.30 11.47 0.28
CA TYR A 302 -8.75 11.29 -1.08
C TYR A 302 -10.00 10.40 -1.14
N THR A 303 -10.98 10.82 -1.92
CA THR A 303 -12.17 10.03 -2.24
C THR A 303 -12.49 10.14 -3.72
N HIS A 304 -12.81 9.00 -4.35
CA HIS A 304 -13.28 9.00 -5.73
C HIS A 304 -14.64 9.69 -5.85
N GLN A 305 -14.80 10.52 -6.87
CA GLN A 305 -16.08 11.14 -7.20
C GLN A 305 -16.76 10.31 -8.28
N PHE A 306 -18.04 10.02 -8.07
CA PHE A 306 -18.89 9.23 -8.96
C PHE A 306 -20.15 10.00 -9.39
N ASP A 307 -20.02 11.29 -9.63
CA ASP A 307 -21.13 12.16 -10.04
C ASP A 307 -21.36 12.10 -11.56
#